data_57fb9a27c25b373b8c86d26d6ed36510
#
_entry.id   57fb9a27c25b373b8c86d26d6ed36510
#
_cell.length_a   1.000
_cell.length_b   1.000
_cell.length_c   1.000
_cell.angle_alpha   90.00
_cell.angle_beta   90.00
_cell.angle_gamma   90.00
#
_symmetry.space_group_name_H-M   'P 1'
#
loop_
_entity.id
_entity.type
_entity.pdbx_description
1 polymer ?
#
loop_
_entity_poly.entity_id
_entity_poly.type
_entity_poly.pdbx_seq_one_letter_code
_entity_poly.pdbx_strand_id
1 'polypeptide(L)'
;MQIQWYPGHMTKARRAMQEDLKLVDLVMELTDARAPLAGRNPDIDKLAAGKARMIFLKKADLADDQATLAWMDYFRKKGITPIRLDARKTNFKKAVVDGVKIACQEKIERDRRKGILNRPIRAMVVGIPNVGKSTFINSLAGKTAAKTGNKPGVTRGNQWIKIDKQLELLDTPGILWPKFDDEAIGMKLACVGSISDEVLNMQEIAYHLLSYGKANYNQLFEARYGAVPQPDDERDNEIVLWMENIARQRGCLKRGAETDFDKVSAQITDDFRSGRIGKVSLEVPKQV
;
A
#
# COMPACT_ATOMS: atom_id res chain seq x y z
N MET A 1 17.46 9.93 3.86
CA MET A 1 17.47 9.49 2.43
C MET A 1 16.60 10.45 1.63
N GLN A 2 17.16 11.31 0.75
CA GLN A 2 16.36 12.19 -0.13
C GLN A 2 15.96 11.43 -1.39
N ILE A 3 14.73 10.94 -1.45
CA ILE A 3 14.17 10.32 -2.66
C ILE A 3 13.56 11.44 -3.49
N GLN A 4 14.29 11.92 -4.51
CA GLN A 4 13.78 12.91 -5.47
C GLN A 4 13.15 12.22 -6.67
N TRP A 5 11.88 12.50 -6.92
CA TRP A 5 11.15 12.07 -8.12
C TRP A 5 10.92 13.24 -9.07
N TYR A 6 11.02 13.02 -10.36
CA TYR A 6 11.04 14.03 -11.44
C TYR A 6 9.83 14.99 -11.44
N PRO A 7 10.03 16.32 -11.28
CA PRO A 7 8.95 17.32 -11.09
C PRO A 7 8.02 17.51 -12.31
N GLY A 8 8.56 17.41 -13.53
CA GLY A 8 7.82 17.80 -14.75
C GLY A 8 6.66 16.89 -15.14
N HIS A 9 6.79 15.57 -14.93
CA HIS A 9 5.74 14.60 -15.27
C HIS A 9 4.53 14.63 -14.33
N MET A 10 4.68 15.17 -13.14
CA MET A 10 3.69 15.08 -12.06
C MET A 10 2.65 16.19 -12.12
N THR A 11 3.03 17.40 -12.56
CA THR A 11 2.05 18.47 -12.82
C THR A 11 1.09 18.06 -13.94
N LYS A 12 1.61 17.40 -14.98
CA LYS A 12 0.79 16.86 -16.08
C LYS A 12 -0.12 15.74 -15.60
N ALA A 13 0.42 14.83 -14.78
CA ALA A 13 -0.34 13.72 -14.22
C ALA A 13 -1.45 14.21 -13.25
N ARG A 14 -1.17 15.23 -12.43
CA ARG A 14 -2.18 15.84 -11.54
C ARG A 14 -3.31 16.50 -12.34
N ARG A 15 -2.99 17.25 -13.40
CA ARG A 15 -4.01 17.83 -14.29
C ARG A 15 -4.84 16.77 -14.98
N ALA A 16 -4.21 15.71 -15.51
CA ALA A 16 -4.94 14.59 -16.11
C ALA A 16 -5.89 13.95 -15.09
N MET A 17 -5.43 13.71 -13.86
CA MET A 17 -6.28 13.17 -12.78
C MET A 17 -7.47 14.08 -12.46
N GLN A 18 -7.28 15.41 -12.47
CA GLN A 18 -8.38 16.35 -12.24
C GLN A 18 -9.45 16.28 -13.34
N GLU A 19 -9.04 16.11 -14.61
CA GLU A 19 -9.98 15.93 -15.72
C GLU A 19 -10.71 14.58 -15.62
N ASP A 20 -9.99 13.52 -15.28
CA ASP A 20 -10.57 12.18 -15.11
C ASP A 20 -11.57 12.12 -13.96
N LEU A 21 -11.31 12.85 -12.85
CA LEU A 21 -12.22 12.95 -11.72
C LEU A 21 -13.59 13.56 -12.10
N LYS A 22 -13.65 14.40 -13.11
CA LYS A 22 -14.93 14.95 -13.60
C LYS A 22 -15.82 13.86 -14.22
N LEU A 23 -15.23 12.79 -14.74
CA LEU A 23 -15.91 11.73 -15.46
C LEU A 23 -16.42 10.61 -14.55
N VAL A 24 -16.03 10.59 -13.28
CA VAL A 24 -16.31 9.48 -12.36
C VAL A 24 -17.25 9.88 -11.23
N ASP A 25 -17.95 8.91 -10.69
CA ASP A 25 -18.86 9.02 -9.57
C ASP A 25 -18.19 8.61 -8.25
N LEU A 26 -17.21 7.71 -8.35
CA LEU A 26 -16.56 7.05 -7.22
C LEU A 26 -15.04 7.05 -7.40
N VAL A 27 -14.30 7.30 -6.32
CA VAL A 27 -12.85 7.12 -6.25
C VAL A 27 -12.54 5.91 -5.38
N MET A 28 -11.80 4.96 -5.96
CA MET A 28 -11.32 3.73 -5.32
C MET A 28 -9.84 3.86 -5.03
N GLU A 29 -9.46 4.08 -3.78
CA GLU A 29 -8.07 4.18 -3.36
C GLU A 29 -7.52 2.81 -2.99
N LEU A 30 -6.34 2.44 -3.51
CA LEU A 30 -5.63 1.23 -3.12
C LEU A 30 -4.40 1.59 -2.28
N THR A 31 -4.28 0.95 -1.11
CA THR A 31 -3.13 1.11 -0.22
C THR A 31 -2.74 -0.22 0.42
N ASP A 32 -1.50 -0.34 0.90
CA ASP A 32 -1.06 -1.49 1.71
C ASP A 32 -1.61 -1.34 3.13
N ALA A 33 -2.24 -2.39 3.66
CA ALA A 33 -2.84 -2.37 5.00
C ALA A 33 -1.82 -2.16 6.13
N ARG A 34 -0.53 -2.41 5.86
CA ARG A 34 0.56 -2.22 6.83
C ARG A 34 0.99 -0.76 6.98
N ALA A 35 0.73 0.07 5.95
CA ALA A 35 1.07 1.50 5.93
C ALA A 35 0.02 2.31 5.15
N PRO A 36 -1.23 2.41 5.65
CA PRO A 36 -2.35 2.95 4.89
C PRO A 36 -2.21 4.44 4.54
N LEU A 37 -1.69 5.27 5.44
CA LEU A 37 -1.52 6.71 5.16
C LEU A 37 -0.32 6.99 4.27
N ALA A 38 0.81 6.30 4.51
CA ALA A 38 1.99 6.44 3.66
C ALA A 38 1.67 6.10 2.19
N GLY A 39 0.77 5.14 1.96
CA GLY A 39 0.32 4.74 0.61
C GLY A 39 -0.71 5.65 -0.04
N ARG A 40 -1.17 6.74 0.61
CA ARG A 40 -2.20 7.64 0.08
C ARG A 40 -1.60 8.92 -0.49
N ASN A 41 -2.22 9.42 -1.56
CA ASN A 41 -1.92 10.76 -2.05
C ASN A 41 -2.55 11.81 -1.10
N PRO A 42 -1.76 12.72 -0.49
CA PRO A 42 -2.30 13.74 0.42
C PRO A 42 -3.31 14.69 -0.22
N ASP A 43 -3.20 14.91 -1.54
CA ASP A 43 -4.12 15.77 -2.30
C ASP A 43 -5.45 15.10 -2.62
N ILE A 44 -5.56 13.76 -2.46
CA ILE A 44 -6.74 13.02 -2.92
C ILE A 44 -8.03 13.46 -2.20
N ASP A 45 -7.91 13.87 -0.93
CA ASP A 45 -9.05 14.34 -0.15
C ASP A 45 -9.64 15.62 -0.73
N LYS A 46 -8.77 16.51 -1.25
CA LYS A 46 -9.18 17.75 -1.92
C LYS A 46 -9.65 17.51 -3.35
N LEU A 47 -8.91 16.67 -4.09
CA LEU A 47 -9.19 16.40 -5.50
C LEU A 47 -10.51 15.63 -5.70
N ALA A 48 -10.83 14.71 -4.81
CA ALA A 48 -12.03 13.88 -4.84
C ALA A 48 -13.19 14.46 -4.01
N ALA A 49 -13.15 15.74 -3.63
CA ALA A 49 -14.22 16.39 -2.89
C ALA A 49 -15.56 16.28 -3.66
N GLY A 50 -16.63 15.89 -2.95
CA GLY A 50 -17.96 15.68 -3.55
C GLY A 50 -18.14 14.38 -4.33
N LYS A 51 -17.14 13.49 -4.36
CA LYS A 51 -17.26 12.15 -4.93
C LYS A 51 -17.44 11.11 -3.83
N ALA A 52 -18.16 10.02 -4.16
CA ALA A 52 -18.16 8.84 -3.31
C ALA A 52 -16.72 8.27 -3.22
N ARG A 53 -16.37 7.69 -2.06
CA ARG A 53 -14.99 7.23 -1.82
C ARG A 53 -14.97 5.87 -1.18
N MET A 54 -14.07 5.03 -1.69
CA MET A 54 -13.73 3.74 -1.11
C MET A 54 -12.23 3.63 -0.94
N ILE A 55 -11.78 2.94 0.10
CA ILE A 55 -10.37 2.60 0.31
C ILE A 55 -10.22 1.11 0.48
N PHE A 56 -9.26 0.53 -0.23
CA PHE A 56 -8.95 -0.89 -0.20
C PHE A 56 -7.64 -1.10 0.54
N LEU A 57 -7.71 -1.71 1.71
CA LEU A 57 -6.57 -2.12 2.52
C LEU A 57 -6.06 -3.46 2.02
N LYS A 58 -5.10 -3.44 1.10
CA LYS A 58 -4.51 -4.64 0.48
C LYS A 58 -3.52 -5.32 1.41
N LYS A 59 -3.28 -6.61 1.18
CA LYS A 59 -2.39 -7.45 2.00
C LYS A 59 -2.76 -7.40 3.49
N ALA A 60 -4.04 -7.30 3.79
CA ALA A 60 -4.54 -7.28 5.16
C ALA A 60 -4.30 -8.58 5.92
N ASP A 61 -3.97 -9.64 5.21
CA ASP A 61 -3.49 -10.92 5.75
C ASP A 61 -2.06 -10.83 6.33
N LEU A 62 -1.29 -9.80 5.95
CA LEU A 62 0.07 -9.52 6.43
C LEU A 62 0.12 -8.41 7.49
N ALA A 63 -0.97 -7.67 7.67
CA ALA A 63 -1.07 -6.56 8.61
C ALA A 63 -1.62 -7.01 9.96
N ASP A 64 -1.29 -6.27 11.00
CA ASP A 64 -1.89 -6.42 12.32
C ASP A 64 -3.42 -6.25 12.24
N ASP A 65 -4.17 -7.19 12.83
CA ASP A 65 -5.63 -7.20 12.73
C ASP A 65 -6.27 -6.03 13.50
N GLN A 66 -5.73 -5.67 14.68
CA GLN A 66 -6.25 -4.56 15.48
C GLN A 66 -5.96 -3.21 14.80
N ALA A 67 -4.74 -3.03 14.30
CA ALA A 67 -4.38 -1.86 13.52
C ALA A 67 -5.27 -1.74 12.26
N THR A 68 -5.52 -2.86 11.56
CA THR A 68 -6.39 -2.87 10.38
C THR A 68 -7.82 -2.46 10.71
N LEU A 69 -8.39 -2.96 11.81
CA LEU A 69 -9.74 -2.59 12.27
C LEU A 69 -9.80 -1.10 12.66
N ALA A 70 -8.79 -0.61 13.39
CA ALA A 70 -8.69 0.79 13.76
C ALA A 70 -8.63 1.71 12.52
N TRP A 71 -7.87 1.31 11.48
CA TRP A 71 -7.83 2.03 10.20
C TRP A 71 -9.19 2.01 9.47
N MET A 72 -9.89 0.89 9.49
CA MET A 72 -11.23 0.83 8.89
C MET A 72 -12.19 1.81 9.59
N ASP A 73 -12.15 1.90 10.90
CA ASP A 73 -12.98 2.85 11.65
C ASP A 73 -12.58 4.30 11.40
N TYR A 74 -11.28 4.58 11.34
CA TYR A 74 -10.77 5.91 10.97
C TYR A 74 -11.30 6.37 9.62
N PHE A 75 -11.27 5.51 8.60
CA PHE A 75 -11.76 5.87 7.27
C PHE A 75 -13.28 6.01 7.23
N ARG A 76 -14.03 5.17 7.97
CA ARG A 76 -15.51 5.32 8.10
C ARG A 76 -15.88 6.67 8.70
N LYS A 77 -15.22 7.11 9.76
CA LYS A 77 -15.42 8.43 10.38
C LYS A 77 -15.16 9.58 9.41
N LYS A 78 -14.30 9.37 8.41
CA LYS A 78 -14.04 10.34 7.32
C LYS A 78 -14.99 10.22 6.12
N GLY A 79 -16.02 9.40 6.20
CA GLY A 79 -16.97 9.19 5.10
C GLY A 79 -16.39 8.37 3.93
N ILE A 80 -15.30 7.65 4.16
CA ILE A 80 -14.68 6.77 3.17
C ILE A 80 -15.07 5.33 3.49
N THR A 81 -15.62 4.59 2.54
CA THR A 81 -16.00 3.18 2.73
C THR A 81 -14.74 2.29 2.66
N PRO A 82 -14.28 1.68 3.78
CA PRO A 82 -13.10 0.83 3.78
C PRO A 82 -13.45 -0.61 3.44
N ILE A 83 -12.61 -1.24 2.64
CA ILE A 83 -12.68 -2.67 2.33
C ILE A 83 -11.34 -3.32 2.66
N ARG A 84 -11.37 -4.32 3.53
CA ARG A 84 -10.22 -5.19 3.81
C ARG A 84 -10.05 -6.18 2.66
N LEU A 85 -8.88 -6.19 2.02
CA LEU A 85 -8.54 -7.15 0.98
C LEU A 85 -7.50 -8.14 1.47
N ASP A 86 -7.91 -9.39 1.46
CA ASP A 86 -7.08 -10.54 1.73
C ASP A 86 -6.88 -11.31 0.43
N ALA A 87 -5.63 -11.55 0.05
CA ALA A 87 -5.30 -12.25 -1.20
C ALA A 87 -5.83 -13.70 -1.23
N ARG A 88 -6.17 -14.27 -0.07
CA ARG A 88 -6.65 -15.65 0.08
C ARG A 88 -8.17 -15.79 0.01
N LYS A 89 -8.94 -14.69 -0.02
CA LYS A 89 -10.42 -14.76 0.00
C LYS A 89 -11.02 -14.80 -1.40
N THR A 90 -11.86 -15.81 -1.62
CA THR A 90 -12.51 -16.11 -2.92
C THR A 90 -13.66 -15.16 -3.31
N ASN A 91 -14.24 -14.39 -2.38
CA ASN A 91 -15.41 -13.54 -2.63
C ASN A 91 -15.09 -12.06 -2.89
N PHE A 92 -13.91 -11.79 -3.45
CA PHE A 92 -13.40 -10.44 -3.72
C PHE A 92 -14.37 -9.56 -4.52
N LYS A 93 -14.86 -10.04 -5.67
CA LYS A 93 -15.73 -9.27 -6.56
C LYS A 93 -17.04 -8.86 -5.88
N LYS A 94 -17.65 -9.77 -5.13
CA LYS A 94 -18.88 -9.49 -4.37
C LYS A 94 -18.65 -8.40 -3.33
N ALA A 95 -17.58 -8.49 -2.53
CA ALA A 95 -17.26 -7.49 -1.51
C ALA A 95 -17.07 -6.09 -2.11
N VAL A 96 -16.43 -5.98 -3.28
CA VAL A 96 -16.27 -4.71 -3.99
C VAL A 96 -17.60 -4.16 -4.47
N VAL A 97 -18.43 -4.99 -5.13
CA VAL A 97 -19.74 -4.56 -5.64
C VAL A 97 -20.67 -4.12 -4.51
N ASP A 98 -20.70 -4.83 -3.41
CA ASP A 98 -21.51 -4.47 -2.23
C ASP A 98 -20.98 -3.17 -1.59
N GLY A 99 -19.67 -2.99 -1.50
CA GLY A 99 -19.06 -1.73 -1.06
C GLY A 99 -19.40 -0.55 -1.98
N VAL A 100 -19.45 -0.75 -3.30
CA VAL A 100 -19.87 0.29 -4.26
C VAL A 100 -21.30 0.74 -4.00
N LYS A 101 -22.21 -0.20 -3.73
CA LYS A 101 -23.60 0.14 -3.41
C LYS A 101 -23.70 0.99 -2.14
N ILE A 102 -22.94 0.67 -1.11
CA ILE A 102 -22.87 1.44 0.12
C ILE A 102 -22.28 2.84 -0.14
N ALA A 103 -21.12 2.92 -0.77
CA ALA A 103 -20.44 4.19 -1.02
C ALA A 103 -21.21 5.13 -1.95
N CYS A 104 -21.99 4.59 -2.89
CA CYS A 104 -22.75 5.35 -3.89
C CYS A 104 -24.25 5.39 -3.61
N GLN A 105 -24.71 5.04 -2.41
CA GLN A 105 -26.14 4.95 -2.07
C GLN A 105 -26.90 6.22 -2.44
N GLU A 106 -26.45 7.39 -2.00
CA GLU A 106 -27.10 8.68 -2.28
C GLU A 106 -27.22 8.96 -3.79
N LYS A 107 -26.18 8.61 -4.56
CA LYS A 107 -26.21 8.77 -6.02
C LYS A 107 -27.21 7.82 -6.65
N ILE A 108 -27.21 6.56 -6.26
CA ILE A 108 -28.12 5.53 -6.78
C ILE A 108 -29.58 5.95 -6.51
N GLU A 109 -29.89 6.43 -5.30
CA GLU A 109 -31.22 6.91 -4.93
C GLU A 109 -31.61 8.16 -5.73
N ARG A 110 -30.70 9.12 -5.91
CA ARG A 110 -30.92 10.31 -6.73
C ARG A 110 -31.22 9.95 -8.19
N ASP A 111 -30.46 9.03 -8.78
CA ASP A 111 -30.65 8.59 -10.15
C ASP A 111 -32.02 7.86 -10.30
N ARG A 112 -32.39 7.03 -9.31
CA ARG A 112 -33.74 6.37 -9.28
C ARG A 112 -34.88 7.38 -9.26
N ARG A 113 -34.78 8.43 -8.44
CA ARG A 113 -35.80 9.50 -8.38
C ARG A 113 -35.96 10.23 -9.72
N LYS A 114 -34.92 10.26 -10.55
CA LYS A 114 -34.91 10.83 -11.90
C LYS A 114 -35.31 9.83 -12.98
N GLY A 115 -35.72 8.61 -12.61
CA GLY A 115 -36.09 7.55 -13.59
C GLY A 115 -34.91 6.86 -14.25
N ILE A 116 -33.67 7.11 -13.80
CA ILE A 116 -32.46 6.51 -14.35
C ILE A 116 -32.17 5.20 -13.62
N LEU A 117 -32.60 4.07 -14.17
CA LEU A 117 -32.55 2.78 -13.47
C LEU A 117 -31.28 1.96 -13.70
N ASN A 118 -30.57 2.15 -14.83
CA ASN A 118 -29.50 1.24 -15.28
C ASN A 118 -28.20 1.95 -15.65
N ARG A 119 -27.90 3.09 -15.05
CA ARG A 119 -26.62 3.76 -15.27
C ARG A 119 -25.53 3.09 -14.43
N PRO A 120 -24.45 2.58 -15.04
CA PRO A 120 -23.34 2.05 -14.26
C PRO A 120 -22.66 3.16 -13.44
N ILE A 121 -22.20 2.81 -12.25
CA ILE A 121 -21.29 3.65 -11.46
C ILE A 121 -19.95 3.66 -12.17
N ARG A 122 -19.45 4.83 -12.46
CA ARG A 122 -18.12 5.06 -13.01
C ARG A 122 -17.15 5.30 -11.88
N ALA A 123 -16.14 4.45 -11.74
CA ALA A 123 -15.15 4.55 -10.70
C ALA A 123 -13.75 4.73 -11.25
N MET A 124 -12.93 5.53 -10.59
CA MET A 124 -11.52 5.71 -10.88
C MET A 124 -10.70 4.98 -9.84
N VAL A 125 -9.75 4.15 -10.28
CA VAL A 125 -8.84 3.43 -9.39
C VAL A 125 -7.55 4.22 -9.23
N VAL A 126 -7.26 4.66 -8.00
CA VAL A 126 -6.07 5.44 -7.67
C VAL A 126 -5.19 4.70 -6.67
N GLY A 127 -3.92 5.03 -6.65
CA GLY A 127 -2.93 4.49 -5.71
C GLY A 127 -1.52 4.71 -6.25
N ILE A 128 -0.56 4.56 -5.36
CA ILE A 128 0.86 4.68 -5.70
C ILE A 128 1.28 3.64 -6.74
N PRO A 129 2.40 3.84 -7.45
CA PRO A 129 2.99 2.81 -8.30
C PRO A 129 3.21 1.52 -7.51
N ASN A 130 3.20 0.39 -8.18
CA ASN A 130 3.43 -0.95 -7.62
C ASN A 130 2.47 -1.40 -6.50
N VAL A 131 1.46 -0.61 -6.14
CA VAL A 131 0.42 -1.04 -5.17
C VAL A 131 -0.46 -2.16 -5.73
N GLY A 132 -0.35 -2.46 -7.03
CA GLY A 132 -1.08 -3.54 -7.71
C GLY A 132 -2.47 -3.12 -8.21
N LYS A 133 -2.61 -1.91 -8.77
CA LYS A 133 -3.85 -1.44 -9.40
C LYS A 133 -4.31 -2.33 -10.55
N SER A 134 -3.43 -2.59 -11.51
CA SER A 134 -3.76 -3.43 -12.67
C SER A 134 -4.13 -4.86 -12.25
N THR A 135 -3.46 -5.42 -11.24
CA THR A 135 -3.82 -6.73 -10.67
C THR A 135 -5.22 -6.70 -10.05
N PHE A 136 -5.54 -5.63 -9.31
CA PHE A 136 -6.86 -5.43 -8.72
C PHE A 136 -7.95 -5.34 -9.80
N ILE A 137 -7.74 -4.53 -10.83
CA ILE A 137 -8.67 -4.36 -11.95
C ILE A 137 -8.88 -5.69 -12.69
N ASN A 138 -7.80 -6.42 -12.99
CA ASN A 138 -7.87 -7.72 -13.65
C ASN A 138 -8.63 -8.76 -12.82
N SER A 139 -8.42 -8.79 -11.50
CA SER A 139 -9.15 -9.67 -10.59
C SER A 139 -10.65 -9.37 -10.57
N LEU A 140 -11.04 -8.09 -10.64
CA LEU A 140 -12.44 -7.68 -10.72
C LEU A 140 -13.06 -8.02 -12.08
N ALA A 141 -12.33 -7.79 -13.17
CA ALA A 141 -12.80 -8.06 -14.53
C ALA A 141 -12.89 -9.56 -14.84
N GLY A 142 -12.22 -10.41 -14.06
CA GLY A 142 -12.14 -11.85 -14.31
C GLY A 142 -11.34 -12.21 -15.58
N LYS A 143 -10.58 -11.26 -16.12
CA LYS A 143 -9.74 -11.42 -17.31
C LYS A 143 -8.63 -10.38 -17.33
N THR A 144 -7.62 -10.57 -18.18
CA THR A 144 -6.56 -9.59 -18.41
C THR A 144 -7.12 -8.38 -19.18
N ALA A 145 -7.64 -7.41 -18.46
CA ALA A 145 -8.23 -6.19 -19.02
C ALA A 145 -7.27 -4.99 -18.93
N ALA A 146 -6.37 -4.98 -17.92
CA ALA A 146 -5.34 -3.97 -17.74
C ALA A 146 -3.94 -4.60 -17.88
N LYS A 147 -2.99 -3.85 -18.45
CA LYS A 147 -1.60 -4.31 -18.56
C LYS A 147 -0.96 -4.32 -17.17
N THR A 148 -0.34 -5.45 -16.80
CA THR A 148 0.40 -5.60 -15.55
C THR A 148 1.91 -5.52 -15.80
N GLY A 149 2.65 -4.96 -14.85
CA GLY A 149 4.12 -4.93 -14.88
C GLY A 149 4.66 -4.21 -13.64
N ASN A 150 5.87 -4.57 -13.24
CA ASN A 150 6.54 -3.98 -12.07
C ASN A 150 7.30 -2.68 -12.41
N LYS A 151 7.15 -2.15 -13.62
CA LYS A 151 7.81 -0.91 -14.04
C LYS A 151 6.83 0.27 -13.95
N PRO A 152 7.26 1.44 -13.47
CA PRO A 152 6.47 2.66 -13.54
C PRO A 152 6.06 2.98 -14.99
N GLY A 153 4.82 3.42 -15.22
CA GLY A 153 4.35 3.82 -16.55
C GLY A 153 3.86 2.69 -17.47
N VAL A 154 3.55 1.52 -16.94
CA VAL A 154 2.96 0.40 -17.72
C VAL A 154 1.59 0.78 -18.30
N THR A 155 0.78 1.53 -17.56
CA THR A 155 -0.48 2.10 -18.03
C THR A 155 -0.19 3.42 -18.74
N ARG A 156 -0.31 3.46 -20.07
CA ARG A 156 0.05 4.63 -20.92
C ARG A 156 -1.10 5.58 -21.23
N GLY A 157 -2.31 5.30 -20.77
CA GLY A 157 -3.50 6.12 -21.07
C GLY A 157 -4.71 5.62 -20.31
N ASN A 158 -5.75 6.45 -20.24
CA ASN A 158 -7.01 6.14 -19.58
C ASN A 158 -7.81 5.15 -20.41
N GLN A 159 -8.21 4.04 -19.81
CA GLN A 159 -9.03 3.04 -20.44
C GLN A 159 -10.23 2.70 -19.55
N TRP A 160 -11.45 2.74 -20.14
CA TRP A 160 -12.65 2.24 -19.48
C TRP A 160 -12.74 0.72 -19.53
N ILE A 161 -12.88 0.10 -18.37
CA ILE A 161 -12.99 -1.34 -18.22
C ILE A 161 -14.33 -1.66 -17.59
N LYS A 162 -15.19 -2.33 -18.34
CA LYS A 162 -16.50 -2.79 -17.86
C LYS A 162 -16.33 -4.02 -16.99
N ILE A 163 -16.73 -3.91 -15.72
CA ILE A 163 -16.68 -5.00 -14.75
C ILE A 163 -17.95 -5.83 -14.79
N ASP A 164 -19.10 -5.15 -14.82
CA ASP A 164 -20.42 -5.74 -14.99
C ASP A 164 -21.42 -4.66 -15.51
N LYS A 165 -22.73 -4.93 -15.35
CA LYS A 165 -23.77 -3.98 -15.77
C LYS A 165 -23.86 -2.74 -14.87
N GLN A 166 -23.28 -2.78 -13.66
CA GLN A 166 -23.42 -1.75 -12.62
C GLN A 166 -22.12 -0.97 -12.36
N LEU A 167 -20.97 -1.44 -12.85
CA LEU A 167 -19.66 -0.86 -12.54
C LEU A 167 -18.74 -0.80 -13.77
N GLU A 168 -18.24 0.39 -14.06
CA GLU A 168 -17.17 0.65 -15.03
C GLU A 168 -15.98 1.28 -14.28
N LEU A 169 -14.78 0.80 -14.56
CA LEU A 169 -13.54 1.31 -13.98
C LEU A 169 -12.73 2.09 -15.00
N LEU A 170 -12.20 3.22 -14.57
CA LEU A 170 -11.16 3.95 -15.29
C LEU A 170 -9.80 3.50 -14.76
N ASP A 171 -9.02 2.81 -15.60
CA ASP A 171 -7.64 2.48 -15.27
C ASP A 171 -6.77 3.72 -15.52
N THR A 172 -6.12 4.20 -14.47
CA THR A 172 -5.27 5.38 -14.52
C THR A 172 -3.82 5.02 -14.19
N PRO A 173 -2.84 5.74 -14.79
CA PRO A 173 -1.45 5.59 -14.38
C PRO A 173 -1.28 5.78 -12.88
N GLY A 174 -0.38 4.99 -12.27
CA GLY A 174 0.00 5.19 -10.87
C GLY A 174 0.71 6.52 -10.70
N ILE A 175 0.21 7.36 -9.80
CA ILE A 175 0.79 8.66 -9.53
C ILE A 175 1.38 8.63 -8.13
N LEU A 176 2.72 8.79 -8.04
CA LEU A 176 3.39 9.19 -6.80
C LEU A 176 3.37 10.71 -6.72
N TRP A 177 3.29 11.24 -5.52
CA TRP A 177 3.50 12.68 -5.31
C TRP A 177 4.98 13.05 -5.36
N PRO A 178 5.30 14.30 -5.75
CA PRO A 178 6.65 14.71 -6.14
C PRO A 178 7.66 14.73 -5.01
N LYS A 179 7.21 14.82 -3.77
CA LYS A 179 8.07 14.97 -2.61
C LYS A 179 7.41 14.35 -1.39
N PHE A 180 8.14 13.49 -0.72
CA PHE A 180 7.79 13.14 0.64
C PHE A 180 8.40 14.22 1.53
N ASP A 181 7.57 15.10 2.08
CA ASP A 181 8.01 16.12 3.04
C ASP A 181 8.48 15.47 4.35
N ASP A 182 8.15 14.20 4.55
CA ASP A 182 8.51 13.37 5.68
C ASP A 182 9.27 12.12 5.22
N GLU A 183 10.55 12.01 5.59
CA GLU A 183 11.39 10.83 5.30
C GLU A 183 10.80 9.54 5.88
N ALA A 184 10.04 9.63 6.98
CA ALA A 184 9.36 8.48 7.58
C ALA A 184 8.30 7.86 6.64
N ILE A 185 7.64 8.67 5.80
CA ILE A 185 6.72 8.16 4.78
C ILE A 185 7.49 7.34 3.73
N GLY A 186 8.60 7.88 3.24
CA GLY A 186 9.47 7.20 2.28
C GLY A 186 9.98 5.86 2.80
N MET A 187 10.41 5.82 4.06
CA MET A 187 10.88 4.60 4.72
C MET A 187 9.78 3.53 4.81
N LYS A 188 8.57 3.89 5.22
CA LYS A 188 7.45 2.95 5.27
C LYS A 188 7.09 2.39 3.90
N LEU A 189 7.09 3.23 2.85
CA LEU A 189 6.86 2.79 1.47
C LEU A 189 7.97 1.86 0.96
N ALA A 190 9.21 2.11 1.33
CA ALA A 190 10.34 1.23 1.04
C ALA A 190 10.16 -0.13 1.75
N CYS A 191 9.82 -0.14 3.04
CA CYS A 191 9.56 -1.36 3.80
C CYS A 191 8.49 -2.24 3.14
N VAL A 192 7.35 -1.67 2.72
CA VAL A 192 6.25 -2.45 2.10
C VAL A 192 6.49 -2.80 0.63
N GLY A 193 7.61 -2.35 0.03
CA GLY A 193 7.98 -2.65 -1.35
C GLY A 193 7.23 -1.83 -2.40
N SER A 194 6.82 -0.62 -2.05
CA SER A 194 6.15 0.31 -2.99
C SER A 194 7.14 1.14 -3.81
N ILE A 195 8.40 1.18 -3.41
CA ILE A 195 9.53 1.81 -4.10
C ILE A 195 10.44 0.70 -4.63
N SER A 196 11.06 0.91 -5.81
CA SER A 196 12.00 -0.05 -6.39
C SER A 196 13.25 -0.20 -5.52
N ASP A 197 13.68 -1.43 -5.28
CA ASP A 197 14.86 -1.72 -4.46
C ASP A 197 16.16 -1.21 -5.10
N GLU A 198 16.18 -0.99 -6.43
CA GLU A 198 17.34 -0.45 -7.17
C GLU A 198 17.79 0.94 -6.68
N VAL A 199 16.89 1.70 -6.06
CA VAL A 199 17.14 3.08 -5.59
C VAL A 199 17.20 3.18 -4.06
N LEU A 200 17.16 2.05 -3.36
CA LEU A 200 17.03 1.99 -1.90
C LEU A 200 18.32 1.47 -1.24
N ASN A 201 18.62 1.98 -0.07
CA ASN A 201 19.60 1.37 0.83
C ASN A 201 18.92 0.26 1.64
N MET A 202 19.12 -0.99 1.25
CA MET A 202 18.50 -2.14 1.89
C MET A 202 18.95 -2.32 3.35
N GLN A 203 20.16 -1.90 3.70
CA GLN A 203 20.66 -1.96 5.07
C GLN A 203 19.90 -1.00 5.99
N GLU A 204 19.62 0.24 5.53
CA GLU A 204 18.79 1.18 6.29
C GLU A 204 17.37 0.65 6.51
N ILE A 205 16.78 -0.01 5.49
CA ILE A 205 15.45 -0.59 5.59
C ILE A 205 15.41 -1.73 6.61
N ALA A 206 16.38 -2.64 6.56
CA ALA A 206 16.47 -3.75 7.50
C ALA A 206 16.71 -3.27 8.93
N TYR A 207 17.60 -2.29 9.10
CA TYR A 207 17.84 -1.63 10.39
C TYR A 207 16.55 -1.01 10.94
N HIS A 208 15.83 -0.25 10.11
CA HIS A 208 14.56 0.36 10.50
C HIS A 208 13.51 -0.69 10.89
N LEU A 209 13.38 -1.77 10.12
CA LEU A 209 12.45 -2.86 10.39
C LEU A 209 12.75 -3.55 11.72
N LEU A 210 14.01 -3.84 12.01
CA LEU A 210 14.42 -4.46 13.29
C LEU A 210 14.20 -3.51 14.47
N SER A 211 14.58 -2.24 14.34
CA SER A 211 14.35 -1.23 15.37
C SER A 211 12.87 -1.04 15.67
N TYR A 212 12.04 -0.93 14.63
CA TYR A 212 10.60 -0.82 14.75
C TYR A 212 9.98 -2.08 15.35
N GLY A 213 10.43 -3.25 14.89
CA GLY A 213 9.99 -4.55 15.36
C GLY A 213 10.29 -4.76 16.83
N LYS A 214 11.50 -4.44 17.27
CA LYS A 214 11.89 -4.47 18.69
C LYS A 214 10.96 -3.60 19.55
N ALA A 215 10.68 -2.40 19.09
CA ALA A 215 9.88 -1.44 19.87
C ALA A 215 8.38 -1.78 19.92
N ASN A 216 7.80 -2.38 18.86
CA ASN A 216 6.35 -2.51 18.71
C ASN A 216 5.86 -3.96 18.60
N TYR A 217 6.71 -4.90 18.18
CA TYR A 217 6.37 -6.30 17.88
C TYR A 217 7.47 -7.27 18.34
N ASN A 218 8.10 -6.99 19.49
CA ASN A 218 9.30 -7.69 19.96
C ASN A 218 9.15 -9.22 19.89
N GLN A 219 8.02 -9.76 20.40
CA GLN A 219 7.77 -11.19 20.43
C GLN A 219 7.78 -11.84 19.05
N LEU A 220 7.23 -11.19 18.02
CA LEU A 220 7.22 -11.71 16.66
C LEU A 220 8.62 -11.72 16.03
N PHE A 221 9.39 -10.66 16.28
CA PHE A 221 10.74 -10.54 15.75
C PHE A 221 11.70 -11.49 16.46
N GLU A 222 11.62 -11.62 17.80
CA GLU A 222 12.42 -12.60 18.54
C GLU A 222 12.08 -14.04 18.17
N ALA A 223 10.81 -14.36 17.97
CA ALA A 223 10.40 -15.68 17.50
C ALA A 223 10.99 -16.02 16.13
N ARG A 224 11.23 -15.01 15.28
CA ARG A 224 11.78 -15.19 13.92
C ARG A 224 13.31 -15.18 13.88
N TYR A 225 13.95 -14.34 14.70
CA TYR A 225 15.37 -14.00 14.59
C TYR A 225 16.19 -14.31 15.84
N GLY A 226 15.57 -14.78 16.91
CA GLY A 226 16.19 -14.92 18.23
C GLY A 226 16.19 -13.62 19.02
N ALA A 227 16.56 -13.72 20.28
CA ALA A 227 16.56 -12.59 21.20
C ALA A 227 17.49 -11.46 20.70
N VAL A 228 17.10 -10.23 21.03
CA VAL A 228 17.93 -9.04 20.79
C VAL A 228 19.20 -9.14 21.64
N PRO A 229 20.41 -9.09 21.05
CA PRO A 229 21.63 -9.18 21.81
C PRO A 229 21.80 -7.97 22.73
N GLN A 230 22.39 -8.20 23.90
CA GLN A 230 22.84 -7.10 24.76
C GLN A 230 24.23 -6.65 24.28
N PRO A 231 24.48 -5.37 24.06
CA PRO A 231 25.81 -4.86 23.77
C PRO A 231 26.76 -5.08 24.92
N ASP A 232 27.98 -5.52 24.67
CA ASP A 232 29.06 -5.62 25.69
C ASP A 232 29.73 -4.25 25.95
N ASP A 233 29.67 -3.35 24.95
CA ASP A 233 30.18 -1.97 25.02
C ASP A 233 29.08 -0.97 24.66
N GLU A 234 29.01 0.17 25.39
CA GLU A 234 28.03 1.24 25.10
C GLU A 234 28.14 1.84 23.69
N ARG A 235 29.26 1.62 22.99
CA ARG A 235 29.51 2.04 21.62
C ARG A 235 28.88 1.11 20.60
N ASP A 236 28.53 -0.09 21.00
CA ASP A 236 27.95 -1.09 20.10
C ASP A 236 26.47 -0.83 19.87
N ASN A 237 26.04 -0.91 18.61
CA ASN A 237 24.65 -0.77 18.25
C ASN A 237 23.95 -2.14 18.28
N GLU A 238 23.02 -2.31 19.23
CA GLU A 238 22.29 -3.57 19.44
C GLU A 238 21.59 -4.10 18.17
N ILE A 239 21.08 -3.20 17.31
CA ILE A 239 20.42 -3.61 16.06
C ILE A 239 21.44 -4.15 15.06
N VAL A 240 22.63 -3.55 14.99
CA VAL A 240 23.72 -4.04 14.15
C VAL A 240 24.18 -5.43 14.63
N LEU A 241 24.38 -5.58 15.94
CA LEU A 241 24.69 -6.88 16.53
C LEU A 241 23.60 -7.93 16.26
N TRP A 242 22.34 -7.50 16.30
CA TRP A 242 21.22 -8.40 15.95
C TRP A 242 21.30 -8.83 14.48
N MET A 243 21.57 -7.89 13.56
CA MET A 243 21.77 -8.21 12.14
C MET A 243 22.93 -9.20 11.93
N GLU A 244 24.04 -9.05 12.65
CA GLU A 244 25.17 -9.99 12.59
C GLU A 244 24.79 -11.38 13.10
N ASN A 245 24.05 -11.48 14.20
CA ASN A 245 23.56 -12.74 14.73
C ASN A 245 22.61 -13.44 13.73
N ILE A 246 21.69 -12.69 13.13
CA ILE A 246 20.80 -13.18 12.08
C ILE A 246 21.63 -13.67 10.88
N ALA A 247 22.66 -12.91 10.49
CA ALA A 247 23.54 -13.30 9.37
C ALA A 247 24.27 -14.62 9.64
N ARG A 248 24.82 -14.81 10.85
CA ARG A 248 25.46 -16.07 11.25
C ARG A 248 24.48 -17.24 11.21
N GLN A 249 23.29 -17.07 11.78
CA GLN A 249 22.25 -18.10 11.80
C GLN A 249 21.77 -18.50 10.41
N ARG A 250 21.77 -17.55 9.47
CA ARG A 250 21.23 -17.75 8.11
C ARG A 250 22.27 -17.98 7.03
N GLY A 251 23.54 -18.05 7.39
CA GLY A 251 24.62 -18.24 6.44
C GLY A 251 24.78 -17.06 5.48
N CYS A 252 24.51 -15.84 5.94
CA CYS A 252 24.74 -14.60 5.22
C CYS A 252 26.15 -14.08 5.53
N LEU A 253 27.18 -14.85 5.15
CA LEU A 253 28.57 -14.56 5.41
C LEU A 253 29.36 -14.45 4.11
N LYS A 254 30.39 -13.57 4.11
CA LYS A 254 31.43 -13.44 3.09
C LYS A 254 32.60 -14.37 3.40
N ARG A 255 33.61 -14.38 2.52
CA ARG A 255 34.87 -15.08 2.79
C ARG A 255 35.54 -14.52 4.06
N GLY A 256 36.02 -15.38 4.95
CA GLY A 256 36.57 -14.96 6.23
C GLY A 256 35.56 -14.85 7.36
N ALA A 257 34.32 -15.37 7.16
CA ALA A 257 33.21 -15.33 8.13
C ALA A 257 32.72 -13.90 8.49
N GLU A 258 33.04 -12.93 7.65
CA GLU A 258 32.51 -11.56 7.81
C GLU A 258 31.02 -11.51 7.46
N THR A 259 30.26 -10.65 8.15
CA THR A 259 28.85 -10.45 7.89
C THR A 259 28.61 -9.86 6.50
N ASP A 260 27.75 -10.52 5.71
CA ASP A 260 27.23 -9.98 4.46
C ASP A 260 25.94 -9.18 4.75
N PHE A 261 26.13 -7.89 5.09
CA PHE A 261 25.02 -7.00 5.42
C PHE A 261 24.03 -6.84 4.28
N ASP A 262 24.45 -6.88 3.02
CA ASP A 262 23.52 -6.75 1.88
C ASP A 262 22.61 -7.98 1.80
N LYS A 263 23.18 -9.17 1.94
CA LYS A 263 22.42 -10.42 1.89
C LYS A 263 21.47 -10.58 3.06
N VAL A 264 21.88 -10.26 4.30
CA VAL A 264 21.01 -10.35 5.49
C VAL A 264 19.91 -9.30 5.45
N SER A 265 20.21 -8.09 4.98
CA SER A 265 19.23 -7.01 4.85
C SER A 265 18.14 -7.34 3.82
N ALA A 266 18.52 -7.91 2.69
CA ALA A 266 17.58 -8.39 1.69
C ALA A 266 16.65 -9.48 2.26
N GLN A 267 17.19 -10.42 3.04
CA GLN A 267 16.39 -11.46 3.70
C GLN A 267 15.42 -10.92 4.75
N ILE A 268 15.87 -10.01 5.61
CA ILE A 268 15.01 -9.38 6.63
C ILE A 268 13.85 -8.63 5.97
N THR A 269 14.15 -7.85 4.93
CA THR A 269 13.14 -7.10 4.17
C THR A 269 12.16 -8.03 3.48
N ASP A 270 12.64 -9.11 2.87
CA ASP A 270 11.78 -10.11 2.22
C ASP A 270 10.92 -10.88 3.24
N ASP A 271 11.44 -11.20 4.41
CA ASP A 271 10.68 -11.81 5.51
C ASP A 271 9.50 -10.92 5.95
N PHE A 272 9.72 -9.61 6.06
CA PHE A 272 8.65 -8.66 6.36
C PHE A 272 7.64 -8.56 5.21
N ARG A 273 8.11 -8.41 3.97
CA ARG A 273 7.26 -8.24 2.80
C ARG A 273 6.38 -9.46 2.51
N SER A 274 6.90 -10.65 2.78
CA SER A 274 6.19 -11.94 2.59
C SER A 274 5.39 -12.41 3.81
N GLY A 275 5.47 -11.70 4.95
CA GLY A 275 4.75 -12.02 6.17
C GLY A 275 5.35 -13.17 6.98
N ARG A 276 6.61 -13.56 6.75
CA ARG A 276 7.29 -14.61 7.50
C ARG A 276 7.63 -14.23 8.96
N ILE A 277 7.62 -12.92 9.27
CA ILE A 277 7.75 -12.42 10.65
C ILE A 277 6.43 -12.55 11.41
N GLY A 278 5.30 -12.49 10.70
CA GLY A 278 3.96 -12.41 11.26
C GLY A 278 3.22 -11.17 10.76
N LYS A 279 2.10 -10.86 11.42
CA LYS A 279 1.27 -9.71 11.07
C LYS A 279 1.82 -8.44 11.73
N VAL A 280 2.39 -7.57 10.93
CA VAL A 280 3.03 -6.33 11.39
C VAL A 280 2.48 -5.13 10.62
N SER A 281 2.09 -4.07 11.32
CA SER A 281 1.69 -2.78 10.74
C SER A 281 2.68 -1.70 11.14
N LEU A 282 3.11 -0.87 10.18
CA LEU A 282 4.03 0.24 10.37
C LEU A 282 3.32 1.55 10.76
N GLU A 283 1.99 1.51 10.77
CA GLU A 283 1.13 2.64 11.09
C GLU A 283 -0.08 2.20 11.90
N VAL A 284 -0.40 3.01 12.89
CA VAL A 284 -1.65 2.94 13.66
C VAL A 284 -2.31 4.32 13.59
N PRO A 285 -3.63 4.43 13.40
CA PRO A 285 -4.28 5.74 13.39
C PRO A 285 -4.09 6.41 14.76
N LYS A 286 -3.68 7.69 14.75
CA LYS A 286 -3.71 8.48 15.99
C LYS A 286 -5.16 8.50 16.47
N GLN A 287 -5.37 8.21 17.75
CA GLN A 287 -6.69 8.36 18.37
C GLN A 287 -7.11 9.81 18.20
N VAL A 288 -8.25 10.03 17.54
CA VAL A 288 -8.91 11.32 17.36
C VAL A 288 -9.98 11.45 18.45
#